data_9c7f7dcce2daee3e2e0b5c8d4e7cabb7
#
_entry.id   9c7f7dcce2daee3e2e0b5c8d4e7cabb7
#
_cell.length_a   1.000
_cell.length_b   1.000
_cell.length_c   1.000
_cell.angle_alpha   90.00
_cell.angle_beta   90.00
_cell.angle_gamma   90.00
#
_symmetry.space_group_name_H-M   'P 1'
#
loop_
_entity.id
_entity.type
_entity.pdbx_description
1 polymer ?
#
loop_
_entity_poly.entity_id
_entity_poly.type
_entity_poly.pdbx_seq_one_letter_code
_entity_poly.pdbx_strand_id
1 'polypeptide(L)'
;MNKTDDALNIDILLPAKEAFSPANAGAVATVVNDLVTKSARNDNIRVIGNDVDMPFPNVNFCGLRPKLAWFYGNNTGFVLAYLNQIKNYRAPDLVEVHGRCHVAAQIIKKRPDIPVSLYLHNDPRTMKGAKTISERQNLLTGLAQIICVSNYIRGCFLDGLDTASQLSTKIHVVQNGVKRRLKTPPEKEAIIFLAGRMVPEKGILECAQALADILPSYPEWRLVIAGARRFEQANPNSYEAKVAKAIKPLGNQAEMTGFIPLDQVRDWQERAAIAACPSLWQEPLGKVVVEALAAGCAVLTTRRGGIPEVAEGRALIIDKPSVATFRDGFAKLLKDDPFRHQLQSIAFADFPFTSKAMANKVDALRQAAFDTAWHGHRR
;
A
#
# COMPACT_ATOMS: atom_id res chain seq x y z
N MET A 1 -35.52 -1.24 21.05
CA MET A 1 -35.55 -1.65 19.65
C MET A 1 -34.16 -2.21 19.32
N ASN A 2 -34.06 -3.52 19.12
CA ASN A 2 -32.83 -4.14 18.65
C ASN A 2 -32.55 -3.59 17.26
N LYS A 3 -31.43 -2.85 17.06
CA LYS A 3 -30.84 -2.64 15.74
C LYS A 3 -30.21 -3.98 15.28
N THR A 4 -31.09 -4.91 14.93
CA THR A 4 -30.73 -6.11 14.21
C THR A 4 -30.44 -5.70 12.79
N ASP A 5 -29.24 -5.96 12.29
CA ASP A 5 -28.81 -5.91 10.89
C ASP A 5 -28.96 -4.57 10.12
N ASP A 6 -29.14 -3.43 10.78
CA ASP A 6 -29.02 -2.12 10.13
C ASP A 6 -27.57 -1.90 9.73
N ALA A 7 -27.36 -1.81 8.45
CA ALA A 7 -26.05 -1.70 7.82
C ALA A 7 -25.24 -0.56 8.42
N LEU A 8 -24.06 -0.89 8.98
CA LEU A 8 -23.11 0.03 9.58
C LEU A 8 -22.65 1.09 8.56
N ASN A 9 -22.96 2.36 8.79
CA ASN A 9 -22.53 3.47 7.91
C ASN A 9 -21.13 3.91 8.28
N ILE A 10 -20.22 3.87 7.32
CA ILE A 10 -18.80 4.12 7.51
C ILE A 10 -18.34 5.27 6.62
N ASP A 11 -17.68 6.25 7.22
CA ASP A 11 -16.95 7.27 6.49
C ASP A 11 -15.45 6.95 6.48
N ILE A 12 -14.87 6.74 5.29
CA ILE A 12 -13.44 6.55 5.10
C ILE A 12 -12.81 7.88 4.71
N LEU A 13 -11.91 8.40 5.53
CA LEU A 13 -11.22 9.66 5.28
C LEU A 13 -9.84 9.42 4.67
N LEU A 14 -9.66 9.89 3.46
CA LEU A 14 -8.38 9.86 2.75
C LEU A 14 -7.44 10.99 3.21
N PRO A 15 -6.10 10.81 3.02
CA PRO A 15 -5.17 11.93 3.14
C PRO A 15 -5.53 13.06 2.17
N ALA A 16 -5.49 14.32 2.64
CA ALA A 16 -5.88 15.49 1.83
C ALA A 16 -5.07 15.68 0.53
N LYS A 17 -3.91 15.03 0.38
CA LYS A 17 -3.09 15.07 -0.85
C LYS A 17 -3.32 13.85 -1.76
N GLU A 18 -4.17 12.93 -1.36
CA GLU A 18 -4.45 11.71 -2.13
C GLU A 18 -5.59 11.98 -3.10
N ALA A 19 -5.36 11.79 -4.39
CA ALA A 19 -6.39 11.89 -5.41
C ALA A 19 -7.13 10.54 -5.53
N PHE A 20 -8.44 10.53 -5.31
CA PHE A 20 -9.27 9.33 -5.44
C PHE A 20 -9.78 9.17 -6.87
N SER A 21 -8.86 9.05 -7.82
CA SER A 21 -9.14 9.01 -9.26
C SER A 21 -8.27 7.94 -9.94
N PRO A 22 -8.78 7.16 -10.90
CA PRO A 22 -7.99 6.14 -11.62
C PRO A 22 -6.70 6.68 -12.25
N ALA A 23 -6.73 7.91 -12.76
CA ALA A 23 -5.59 8.53 -13.45
C ALA A 23 -4.44 8.91 -12.49
N ASN A 24 -4.77 9.36 -11.26
CA ASN A 24 -3.80 9.99 -10.36
C ASN A 24 -3.77 9.36 -8.95
N ALA A 25 -4.30 8.15 -8.79
CA ALA A 25 -4.34 7.46 -7.50
C ALA A 25 -2.93 7.13 -7.00
N GLY A 26 -2.65 7.54 -5.77
CA GLY A 26 -1.54 7.00 -5.01
C GLY A 26 -1.84 5.61 -4.44
N ALA A 27 -0.87 5.06 -3.71
CA ALA A 27 -1.00 3.73 -3.14
C ALA A 27 -2.19 3.61 -2.15
N VAL A 28 -2.46 4.65 -1.35
CA VAL A 28 -3.55 4.64 -0.36
C VAL A 28 -4.91 4.68 -1.06
N ALA A 29 -5.09 5.55 -2.06
CA ALA A 29 -6.34 5.62 -2.83
C ALA A 29 -6.64 4.29 -3.53
N THR A 30 -5.63 3.65 -4.12
CA THR A 30 -5.78 2.34 -4.76
C THR A 30 -6.18 1.26 -3.75
N VAL A 31 -5.55 1.23 -2.56
CA VAL A 31 -5.90 0.26 -1.50
C VAL A 31 -7.33 0.50 -1.00
N VAL A 32 -7.73 1.75 -0.80
CA VAL A 32 -9.10 2.08 -0.37
C VAL A 32 -10.12 1.70 -1.44
N ASN A 33 -9.84 1.97 -2.71
CA ASN A 33 -10.73 1.54 -3.80
C ASN A 33 -10.87 0.00 -3.83
N ASP A 34 -9.75 -0.73 -3.74
CA ASP A 34 -9.76 -2.19 -3.70
C ASP A 34 -10.51 -2.74 -2.47
N LEU A 35 -10.34 -2.09 -1.31
CA LEU A 35 -11.02 -2.44 -0.07
C LEU A 35 -12.54 -2.24 -0.18
N VAL A 36 -12.97 -1.06 -0.61
CA VAL A 36 -14.40 -0.69 -0.66
C VAL A 36 -15.13 -1.51 -1.72
N THR A 37 -14.59 -1.64 -2.92
CA THR A 37 -15.23 -2.41 -4.00
C THR A 37 -15.36 -3.91 -3.71
N LYS A 38 -14.63 -4.44 -2.73
CA LYS A 38 -14.68 -5.84 -2.28
C LYS A 38 -15.33 -6.04 -0.93
N SER A 39 -15.66 -4.97 -0.23
CA SER A 39 -16.41 -5.00 1.02
C SER A 39 -17.84 -5.52 0.79
N ALA A 40 -18.34 -6.33 1.71
CA ALA A 40 -19.75 -6.70 1.75
C ALA A 40 -20.66 -5.51 2.14
N ARG A 41 -20.05 -4.41 2.61
CA ARG A 41 -20.72 -3.18 3.07
C ARG A 41 -20.56 -2.00 2.11
N ASN A 42 -20.18 -2.25 0.86
CA ASN A 42 -19.86 -1.19 -0.13
C ASN A 42 -20.92 -0.07 -0.17
N ASP A 43 -22.21 -0.43 -0.17
CA ASP A 43 -23.33 0.52 -0.27
C ASP A 43 -23.45 1.45 0.96
N ASN A 44 -22.84 1.06 2.09
CA ASN A 44 -22.86 1.79 3.35
C ASN A 44 -21.52 2.48 3.67
N ILE A 45 -20.58 2.42 2.75
CA ILE A 45 -19.28 3.07 2.87
C ILE A 45 -19.27 4.32 2.00
N ARG A 46 -18.92 5.45 2.61
CA ARG A 46 -18.67 6.70 1.91
C ARG A 46 -17.18 7.05 2.00
N VAL A 47 -16.52 7.22 0.87
CA VAL A 47 -15.12 7.66 0.81
C VAL A 47 -15.07 9.17 0.71
N ILE A 48 -14.36 9.80 1.64
CA ILE A 48 -14.21 11.25 1.76
C ILE A 48 -12.79 11.64 1.37
N GLY A 49 -12.64 12.49 0.38
CA GLY A 49 -11.34 13.00 -0.09
C GLY A 49 -11.44 14.44 -0.56
N ASN A 50 -10.33 15.00 -1.03
CA ASN A 50 -10.41 16.23 -1.79
C ASN A 50 -11.15 15.98 -3.11
N ASP A 51 -11.88 16.99 -3.56
CA ASP A 51 -12.64 16.94 -4.81
C ASP A 51 -11.74 16.61 -6.01
N VAL A 52 -12.23 15.74 -6.89
CA VAL A 52 -11.57 15.31 -8.14
C VAL A 52 -12.59 15.21 -9.26
N ASP A 53 -12.18 15.49 -10.49
CA ASP A 53 -13.07 15.51 -11.63
C ASP A 53 -13.66 14.12 -11.98
N MET A 54 -12.85 13.08 -11.89
CA MET A 54 -13.24 11.69 -12.20
C MET A 54 -12.84 10.74 -11.07
N PRO A 55 -13.70 10.58 -10.05
CA PRO A 55 -13.43 9.62 -8.97
C PRO A 55 -13.51 8.18 -9.46
N PHE A 56 -12.98 7.24 -8.67
CA PHE A 56 -13.16 5.81 -8.95
C PHE A 56 -14.65 5.46 -9.09
N PRO A 57 -15.05 4.71 -10.14
CA PRO A 57 -16.43 4.28 -10.32
C PRO A 57 -16.85 3.24 -9.27
N ASN A 58 -18.15 3.09 -9.07
CA ASN A 58 -18.76 2.09 -8.16
C ASN A 58 -18.37 2.26 -6.68
N VAL A 59 -17.98 3.46 -6.27
CA VAL A 59 -17.71 3.85 -4.89
C VAL A 59 -18.49 5.14 -4.58
N ASN A 60 -19.17 5.17 -3.45
CA ASN A 60 -19.81 6.39 -2.96
C ASN A 60 -18.74 7.39 -2.50
N PHE A 61 -18.28 8.25 -3.41
CA PHE A 61 -17.24 9.24 -3.16
C PHE A 61 -17.84 10.61 -2.89
N CYS A 62 -17.33 11.28 -1.87
CA CYS A 62 -17.68 12.64 -1.50
C CYS A 62 -16.43 13.54 -1.53
N GLY A 63 -16.35 14.39 -2.55
CA GLY A 63 -15.30 15.38 -2.68
C GLY A 63 -15.54 16.59 -1.77
N LEU A 64 -14.53 16.95 -0.97
CA LEU A 64 -14.53 18.15 -0.14
C LEU A 64 -13.68 19.25 -0.77
N ARG A 65 -14.16 20.50 -0.67
CA ARG A 65 -13.43 21.73 -1.04
C ARG A 65 -13.17 22.57 0.20
N PRO A 66 -12.07 22.36 0.94
CA PRO A 66 -11.79 23.09 2.17
C PRO A 66 -11.56 24.58 1.90
N LYS A 67 -12.51 25.44 2.23
CA LYS A 67 -12.44 26.89 1.95
C LYS A 67 -11.33 27.64 2.72
N LEU A 68 -10.91 27.10 3.88
CA LEU A 68 -9.92 27.75 4.77
C LEU A 68 -8.58 26.98 4.85
N ALA A 69 -8.30 26.12 3.87
CA ALA A 69 -7.06 25.31 3.85
C ALA A 69 -5.79 26.19 3.82
N TRP A 70 -5.85 27.37 3.21
CA TRP A 70 -4.74 28.33 3.17
C TRP A 70 -4.37 28.91 4.55
N PHE A 71 -5.34 29.00 5.46
CA PHE A 71 -5.11 29.54 6.83
C PHE A 71 -4.76 28.46 7.85
N TYR A 72 -5.52 27.35 7.87
CA TYR A 72 -5.36 26.27 8.85
C TYR A 72 -4.47 25.12 8.37
N GLY A 73 -4.02 25.15 7.12
CA GLY A 73 -3.36 24.04 6.44
C GLY A 73 -4.33 22.95 5.96
N ASN A 74 -3.93 22.23 4.92
CA ASN A 74 -4.79 21.30 4.18
C ASN A 74 -5.52 20.27 5.07
N ASN A 75 -4.82 19.66 6.03
CA ASN A 75 -5.43 18.61 6.85
C ASN A 75 -6.44 19.15 7.88
N THR A 76 -6.17 20.28 8.50
CA THR A 76 -7.10 20.90 9.46
C THR A 76 -8.32 21.47 8.72
N GLY A 77 -8.10 22.14 7.59
CA GLY A 77 -9.18 22.60 6.72
C GLY A 77 -10.07 21.46 6.26
N PHE A 78 -9.48 20.32 5.89
CA PHE A 78 -10.20 19.09 5.51
C PHE A 78 -11.07 18.56 6.68
N VAL A 79 -10.52 18.47 7.89
CA VAL A 79 -11.29 18.05 9.08
C VAL A 79 -12.46 18.99 9.35
N LEU A 80 -12.25 20.31 9.26
CA LEU A 80 -13.33 21.28 9.47
C LEU A 80 -14.44 21.16 8.42
N ALA A 81 -14.08 20.99 7.16
CA ALA A 81 -15.02 20.75 6.07
C ALA A 81 -15.83 19.46 6.28
N TYR A 82 -15.16 18.38 6.66
CA TYR A 82 -15.80 17.11 6.98
C TYR A 82 -16.78 17.23 8.16
N LEU A 83 -16.34 17.81 9.27
CA LEU A 83 -17.19 18.01 10.46
C LEU A 83 -18.41 18.88 10.18
N ASN A 84 -18.27 19.89 9.34
CA ASN A 84 -19.41 20.70 8.91
C ASN A 84 -20.39 19.89 8.05
N GLN A 85 -19.88 19.01 7.20
CA GLN A 85 -20.71 18.14 6.38
C GLN A 85 -21.55 17.17 7.22
N ILE A 86 -20.94 16.46 8.20
CA ILE A 86 -21.69 15.51 9.04
C ILE A 86 -22.66 16.19 10.01
N LYS A 87 -22.55 17.49 10.24
CA LYS A 87 -23.57 18.29 10.96
C LYS A 87 -24.88 18.39 10.20
N ASN A 88 -24.78 18.49 8.86
CA ASN A 88 -25.92 18.73 7.95
C ASN A 88 -26.50 17.44 7.37
N TYR A 89 -25.82 16.31 7.56
CA TYR A 89 -26.20 14.99 7.07
C TYR A 89 -26.17 13.97 8.21
N ARG A 90 -26.60 12.73 7.94
CA ARG A 90 -26.50 11.65 8.92
C ARG A 90 -25.04 11.44 9.35
N ALA A 91 -24.77 11.48 10.66
CA ALA A 91 -23.47 11.08 11.21
C ALA A 91 -23.19 9.59 10.92
N PRO A 92 -21.95 9.23 10.60
CA PRO A 92 -21.57 7.83 10.43
C PRO A 92 -21.57 7.09 11.77
N ASP A 93 -21.71 5.77 11.70
CA ASP A 93 -21.57 4.89 12.88
C ASP A 93 -20.09 4.61 13.20
N LEU A 94 -19.20 4.77 12.20
CA LEU A 94 -17.74 4.63 12.33
C LEU A 94 -17.02 5.59 11.36
N VAL A 95 -15.96 6.23 11.84
CA VAL A 95 -15.03 6.99 10.99
C VAL A 95 -13.72 6.21 10.89
N GLU A 96 -13.28 5.91 9.66
CA GLU A 96 -12.00 5.26 9.39
C GLU A 96 -11.02 6.25 8.73
N VAL A 97 -9.93 6.60 9.41
CA VAL A 97 -8.94 7.59 8.94
C VAL A 97 -7.72 6.86 8.36
N HIS A 98 -7.40 7.10 7.09
CA HIS A 98 -6.25 6.49 6.45
C HIS A 98 -5.00 7.38 6.54
N GLY A 99 -3.94 6.86 7.19
CA GLY A 99 -2.58 7.40 7.16
C GLY A 99 -2.39 8.83 7.69
N ARG A 100 -3.29 9.33 8.54
CA ARG A 100 -3.18 10.69 9.11
C ARG A 100 -3.52 10.73 10.60
N CYS A 101 -2.53 10.38 11.44
CA CYS A 101 -2.70 10.29 12.89
C CYS A 101 -3.28 11.56 13.54
N HIS A 102 -2.79 12.75 13.13
CA HIS A 102 -3.31 14.02 13.67
C HIS A 102 -4.74 14.35 13.22
N VAL A 103 -5.21 13.80 12.07
CA VAL A 103 -6.62 13.93 11.64
C VAL A 103 -7.50 13.08 12.56
N ALA A 104 -7.10 11.84 12.81
CA ALA A 104 -7.80 10.95 13.75
C ALA A 104 -7.90 11.60 15.14
N ALA A 105 -6.78 12.10 15.68
CA ALA A 105 -6.75 12.79 16.97
C ALA A 105 -7.70 14.01 17.03
N GLN A 106 -7.80 14.79 15.95
CA GLN A 106 -8.73 15.92 15.88
C GLN A 106 -10.20 15.48 15.86
N ILE A 107 -10.52 14.40 15.16
CA ILE A 107 -11.90 13.88 15.11
C ILE A 107 -12.31 13.34 16.47
N ILE A 108 -11.49 12.50 17.11
CA ILE A 108 -11.72 12.01 18.48
C ILE A 108 -12.03 13.16 19.44
N LYS A 109 -11.22 14.23 19.40
CA LYS A 109 -11.42 15.39 20.28
C LYS A 109 -12.71 16.16 20.00
N LYS A 110 -13.11 16.29 18.73
CA LYS A 110 -14.26 17.11 18.31
C LYS A 110 -15.57 16.34 18.26
N ARG A 111 -15.51 15.03 18.10
CA ARG A 111 -16.66 14.11 18.03
C ARG A 111 -16.37 12.83 18.82
N PRO A 112 -16.30 12.94 20.16
CA PRO A 112 -16.07 11.79 21.05
C PRO A 112 -17.22 10.78 21.03
N ASP A 113 -18.35 11.16 20.49
CA ASP A 113 -19.56 10.35 20.28
C ASP A 113 -19.45 9.39 19.09
N ILE A 114 -18.47 9.57 18.18
CA ILE A 114 -18.28 8.72 17.01
C ILE A 114 -17.02 7.87 17.18
N PRO A 115 -17.11 6.54 17.11
CA PRO A 115 -15.92 5.68 17.12
C PRO A 115 -15.02 5.98 15.94
N VAL A 116 -13.71 6.05 16.18
CA VAL A 116 -12.71 6.32 15.15
C VAL A 116 -11.72 5.17 15.03
N SER A 117 -11.55 4.65 13.82
CA SER A 117 -10.49 3.71 13.42
C SER A 117 -9.36 4.46 12.74
N LEU A 118 -8.11 4.03 12.93
CA LEU A 118 -6.93 4.56 12.23
C LEU A 118 -6.29 3.44 11.41
N TYR A 119 -6.17 3.63 10.09
CA TYR A 119 -5.48 2.70 9.20
C TYR A 119 -4.07 3.23 8.87
N LEU A 120 -3.02 2.54 9.32
CA LEU A 120 -1.62 2.92 9.17
C LEU A 120 -0.99 2.24 7.96
N HIS A 121 -0.66 3.05 6.95
CA HIS A 121 0.01 2.64 5.71
C HIS A 121 1.52 2.89 5.71
N ASN A 122 2.04 3.66 6.67
CA ASN A 122 3.46 4.01 6.78
C ASN A 122 3.86 4.11 8.26
N ASP A 123 5.15 4.26 8.53
CA ASP A 123 5.71 4.38 9.88
C ASP A 123 5.12 5.59 10.62
N PRO A 124 4.34 5.36 11.69
CA PRO A 124 3.70 6.43 12.46
C PRO A 124 4.70 7.36 13.15
N ARG A 125 5.90 6.89 13.47
CA ARG A 125 6.94 7.69 14.14
C ARG A 125 7.41 8.87 13.29
N THR A 126 7.17 8.84 11.99
CA THR A 126 7.44 9.95 11.06
C THR A 126 6.24 10.86 10.83
N MET A 127 5.05 10.51 11.37
CA MET A 127 3.80 11.20 11.10
C MET A 127 3.46 12.22 12.19
N LYS A 128 2.95 13.40 11.79
CA LYS A 128 2.39 14.37 12.72
C LYS A 128 1.25 13.72 13.54
N GLY A 129 1.33 13.85 14.86
CA GLY A 129 0.35 13.30 15.80
C GLY A 129 0.62 11.84 16.21
N ALA A 130 1.80 11.29 15.88
CA ALA A 130 2.25 9.98 16.35
C ALA A 130 3.78 9.89 16.48
N LYS A 131 4.51 11.01 16.39
CA LYS A 131 5.98 11.03 16.45
C LYS A 131 6.49 10.64 17.84
N THR A 132 5.83 11.11 18.88
CA THR A 132 6.22 10.85 20.27
C THR A 132 5.48 9.65 20.85
N ILE A 133 6.05 9.04 21.89
CA ILE A 133 5.40 7.96 22.65
C ILE A 133 4.05 8.45 23.19
N SER A 134 4.00 9.64 23.78
CA SER A 134 2.77 10.24 24.33
C SER A 134 1.68 10.43 23.27
N GLU A 135 2.04 10.90 22.06
CA GLU A 135 1.07 11.02 20.96
C GLU A 135 0.48 9.65 20.57
N ARG A 136 1.32 8.60 20.49
CA ARG A 136 0.86 7.24 20.17
C ARG A 136 0.02 6.65 21.30
N GLN A 137 0.39 6.89 22.57
CA GLN A 137 -0.41 6.50 23.74
C GLN A 137 -1.79 7.15 23.73
N ASN A 138 -1.87 8.46 23.45
CA ASN A 138 -3.14 9.18 23.35
C ASN A 138 -4.02 8.64 22.21
N LEU A 139 -3.41 8.30 21.07
CA LEU A 139 -4.13 7.65 19.96
C LEU A 139 -4.67 6.28 20.38
N LEU A 140 -3.86 5.45 21.02
CA LEU A 140 -4.26 4.11 21.46
C LEU A 140 -5.43 4.18 22.45
N THR A 141 -5.41 5.14 23.35
CA THR A 141 -6.50 5.36 24.33
C THR A 141 -7.78 5.80 23.64
N GLY A 142 -7.69 6.78 22.73
CA GLY A 142 -8.86 7.44 22.16
C GLY A 142 -9.46 6.75 20.93
N LEU A 143 -8.74 5.86 20.26
CA LEU A 143 -9.22 5.15 19.08
C LEU A 143 -10.04 3.91 19.47
N ALA A 144 -11.05 3.59 18.66
CA ALA A 144 -11.76 2.32 18.74
C ALA A 144 -10.84 1.17 18.32
N GLN A 145 -10.06 1.36 17.24
CA GLN A 145 -9.06 0.40 16.78
C GLN A 145 -7.99 1.06 15.91
N ILE A 146 -6.87 0.33 15.74
CA ILE A 146 -5.77 0.68 14.83
C ILE A 146 -5.53 -0.52 13.93
N ILE A 147 -5.53 -0.29 12.62
CA ILE A 147 -5.21 -1.31 11.61
C ILE A 147 -3.86 -0.96 10.99
N CYS A 148 -2.90 -1.88 11.08
CA CYS A 148 -1.56 -1.74 10.51
C CYS A 148 -1.44 -2.64 9.27
N VAL A 149 -0.78 -2.15 8.20
CA VAL A 149 -0.58 -2.94 6.97
C VAL A 149 0.39 -4.11 7.16
N SER A 150 1.14 -4.14 8.27
CA SER A 150 2.14 -5.19 8.58
C SER A 150 2.45 -5.23 10.07
N ASN A 151 3.05 -6.35 10.54
CA ASN A 151 3.63 -6.42 11.88
C ASN A 151 4.79 -5.44 12.05
N TYR A 152 5.53 -5.15 10.97
CA TYR A 152 6.55 -4.09 10.99
C TYR A 152 5.93 -2.74 11.39
N ILE A 153 4.84 -2.31 10.75
CA ILE A 153 4.16 -1.05 11.11
C ILE A 153 3.52 -1.11 12.49
N ARG A 154 2.97 -2.27 12.88
CA ARG A 154 2.51 -2.50 14.26
C ARG A 154 3.66 -2.28 15.26
N GLY A 155 4.82 -2.87 15.01
CA GLY A 155 6.03 -2.67 15.83
C GLY A 155 6.46 -1.20 15.91
N CYS A 156 6.46 -0.48 14.78
CA CYS A 156 6.74 0.96 14.74
C CYS A 156 5.76 1.79 15.59
N PHE A 157 4.47 1.41 15.61
CA PHE A 157 3.48 2.09 16.45
C PHE A 157 3.72 1.82 17.94
N LEU A 158 4.04 0.57 18.30
CA LEU A 158 4.26 0.14 19.67
C LEU A 158 5.61 0.52 20.25
N ASP A 159 6.54 0.97 19.42
CA ASP A 159 7.91 1.29 19.82
C ASP A 159 7.95 2.31 20.98
N GLY A 160 8.51 1.89 22.13
CA GLY A 160 8.61 2.68 23.36
C GLY A 160 7.31 2.78 24.17
N LEU A 161 6.19 2.16 23.76
CA LEU A 161 4.99 2.05 24.57
C LEU A 161 5.19 1.00 25.69
N ASP A 162 4.43 1.13 26.78
CA ASP A 162 4.48 0.19 27.90
C ASP A 162 3.92 -1.20 27.56
N THR A 163 4.17 -2.17 28.43
CA THR A 163 3.77 -3.57 28.25
C THR A 163 2.25 -3.74 28.10
N ALA A 164 1.45 -2.97 28.86
CA ALA A 164 -0.02 -3.05 28.75
C ALA A 164 -0.49 -2.58 27.37
N SER A 165 0.09 -1.49 26.85
CA SER A 165 -0.17 -0.99 25.50
C SER A 165 0.25 -1.99 24.41
N GLN A 166 1.37 -2.69 24.60
CA GLN A 166 1.85 -3.72 23.65
C GLN A 166 0.91 -4.93 23.57
N LEU A 167 0.18 -5.24 24.65
CA LEU A 167 -0.82 -6.30 24.72
C LEU A 167 -2.23 -5.84 24.31
N SER A 168 -2.38 -4.59 23.84
CA SER A 168 -3.68 -4.05 23.46
C SER A 168 -4.34 -4.85 22.34
N THR A 169 -5.61 -5.21 22.57
CA THR A 169 -6.48 -5.88 21.59
C THR A 169 -7.02 -4.95 20.51
N LYS A 170 -6.76 -3.64 20.61
CA LYS A 170 -7.20 -2.64 19.63
C LYS A 170 -6.32 -2.55 18.38
N ILE A 171 -5.13 -3.20 18.37
CA ILE A 171 -4.17 -3.08 17.27
C ILE A 171 -4.16 -4.36 16.45
N HIS A 172 -4.58 -4.24 15.20
CA HIS A 172 -4.73 -5.34 14.25
C HIS A 172 -3.75 -5.21 13.09
N VAL A 173 -3.41 -6.34 12.46
CA VAL A 173 -2.62 -6.38 11.24
C VAL A 173 -3.46 -6.93 10.10
N VAL A 174 -3.61 -6.12 9.05
CA VAL A 174 -4.26 -6.53 7.80
C VAL A 174 -3.37 -6.11 6.64
N GLN A 175 -2.72 -7.08 6.01
CA GLN A 175 -1.89 -6.83 4.84
C GLN A 175 -2.75 -6.33 3.67
N ASN A 176 -2.19 -5.38 2.89
CA ASN A 176 -2.86 -4.90 1.71
C ASN A 176 -3.10 -6.04 0.72
N GLY A 177 -4.32 -6.17 0.28
CA GLY A 177 -4.69 -7.07 -0.80
C GLY A 177 -4.59 -6.40 -2.17
N VAL A 178 -4.52 -7.21 -3.22
CA VAL A 178 -4.57 -6.77 -4.60
C VAL A 178 -5.63 -7.53 -5.39
N LYS A 179 -6.17 -6.89 -6.43
CA LYS A 179 -7.08 -7.54 -7.36
C LYS A 179 -6.28 -8.44 -8.29
N ARG A 180 -6.42 -9.76 -8.13
CA ARG A 180 -5.89 -10.73 -9.07
C ARG A 180 -6.79 -10.78 -10.30
N ARG A 181 -6.22 -10.61 -11.51
CA ARG A 181 -6.96 -10.61 -12.76
C ARG A 181 -7.09 -12.01 -13.34
N LEU A 182 -6.05 -12.84 -13.21
CA LEU A 182 -5.93 -14.16 -13.81
C LEU A 182 -6.45 -15.26 -12.87
N LYS A 183 -7.17 -16.22 -13.42
CA LYS A 183 -7.64 -17.42 -12.72
C LYS A 183 -6.67 -18.60 -12.84
N THR A 184 -5.91 -18.63 -13.91
CA THR A 184 -4.89 -19.65 -14.21
C THR A 184 -3.51 -19.00 -14.32
N PRO A 185 -2.41 -19.72 -14.04
CA PRO A 185 -1.06 -19.19 -14.20
C PRO A 185 -0.86 -18.73 -15.67
N PRO A 186 -0.35 -17.50 -15.89
CA PRO A 186 -0.05 -17.05 -17.25
C PRO A 186 1.21 -17.73 -17.78
N GLU A 187 1.28 -17.86 -19.08
CA GLU A 187 2.55 -18.16 -19.76
C GLU A 187 3.51 -16.99 -19.58
N LYS A 188 4.77 -17.29 -19.25
CA LYS A 188 5.77 -16.27 -18.93
C LYS A 188 6.77 -16.10 -20.05
N GLU A 189 7.06 -14.84 -20.36
CA GLU A 189 8.12 -14.45 -21.29
C GLU A 189 9.46 -14.29 -20.55
N ALA A 190 10.58 -14.41 -21.25
CA ALA A 190 11.92 -14.20 -20.71
C ALA A 190 12.17 -12.70 -20.43
N ILE A 191 11.38 -12.13 -19.51
CA ILE A 191 11.39 -10.74 -19.11
C ILE A 191 11.69 -10.61 -17.62
N ILE A 192 12.61 -9.71 -17.30
CA ILE A 192 12.86 -9.20 -15.95
C ILE A 192 12.19 -7.84 -15.86
N PHE A 193 11.21 -7.70 -14.96
CA PHE A 193 10.44 -6.48 -14.81
C PHE A 193 10.70 -5.79 -13.47
N LEU A 194 11.05 -4.51 -13.51
CA LEU A 194 11.20 -3.64 -12.35
C LEU A 194 10.17 -2.51 -12.43
N ALA A 195 9.35 -2.36 -11.40
CA ALA A 195 8.39 -1.27 -11.32
C ALA A 195 8.51 -0.50 -10.01
N GLY A 196 8.52 0.83 -10.09
CA GLY A 196 8.57 1.66 -8.89
C GLY A 196 8.94 3.11 -9.16
N ARG A 197 8.83 3.92 -8.09
CA ARG A 197 9.31 5.30 -8.16
C ARG A 197 10.82 5.32 -8.39
N MET A 198 11.27 6.18 -9.30
CA MET A 198 12.69 6.36 -9.62
C MET A 198 13.39 7.22 -8.56
N VAL A 199 13.63 6.60 -7.40
CA VAL A 199 14.33 7.19 -6.24
C VAL A 199 15.30 6.18 -5.64
N PRO A 200 16.42 6.64 -5.02
CA PRO A 200 17.47 5.76 -4.49
C PRO A 200 16.96 4.67 -3.55
N GLU A 201 15.97 5.00 -2.73
CA GLU A 201 15.42 4.08 -1.73
C GLU A 201 14.79 2.82 -2.35
N LYS A 202 14.48 2.84 -3.64
CA LYS A 202 13.87 1.70 -4.36
C LYS A 202 14.88 0.71 -4.92
N GLY A 203 16.19 1.01 -4.90
CA GLY A 203 17.25 0.08 -5.31
C GLY A 203 17.28 -0.29 -6.79
N ILE A 204 16.58 0.47 -7.64
CA ILE A 204 16.49 0.18 -9.08
C ILE A 204 17.86 0.32 -9.76
N LEU A 205 18.67 1.30 -9.33
CA LEU A 205 20.01 1.51 -9.89
C LEU A 205 20.92 0.31 -9.62
N GLU A 206 20.91 -0.20 -8.41
CA GLU A 206 21.73 -1.35 -8.00
C GLU A 206 21.35 -2.61 -8.79
N CYS A 207 20.06 -2.84 -9.03
CA CYS A 207 19.59 -3.91 -9.90
C CYS A 207 19.98 -3.67 -11.36
N ALA A 208 19.86 -2.45 -11.86
CA ALA A 208 20.24 -2.10 -13.23
C ALA A 208 21.75 -2.36 -13.48
N GLN A 209 22.61 -2.00 -12.52
CA GLN A 209 24.04 -2.30 -12.56
C GLN A 209 24.31 -3.80 -12.54
N ALA A 210 23.66 -4.55 -11.64
CA ALA A 210 23.81 -6.01 -11.55
C ALA A 210 23.38 -6.71 -12.85
N LEU A 211 22.29 -6.26 -13.47
CA LEU A 211 21.80 -6.83 -14.71
C LEU A 211 22.64 -6.42 -15.94
N ALA A 212 23.21 -5.24 -15.94
CA ALA A 212 24.14 -4.82 -16.99
C ALA A 212 25.37 -5.73 -17.07
N ASP A 213 25.81 -6.28 -15.94
CA ASP A 213 26.96 -7.20 -15.86
C ASP A 213 26.64 -8.60 -16.39
N ILE A 214 25.42 -9.13 -16.15
CA ILE A 214 25.11 -10.54 -16.43
C ILE A 214 24.22 -10.79 -17.64
N LEU A 215 23.32 -9.88 -17.96
CA LEU A 215 22.29 -10.08 -19.00
C LEU A 215 22.88 -10.28 -20.43
N PRO A 216 24.05 -9.73 -20.79
CA PRO A 216 24.69 -10.06 -22.07
C PRO A 216 24.97 -11.55 -22.28
N SER A 217 25.08 -12.34 -21.19
CA SER A 217 25.25 -13.81 -21.26
C SER A 217 23.92 -14.55 -21.45
N TYR A 218 22.80 -13.86 -21.49
CA TYR A 218 21.44 -14.39 -21.63
C TYR A 218 20.66 -13.60 -22.70
N PRO A 219 21.01 -13.74 -23.98
CA PRO A 219 20.50 -12.91 -25.07
C PRO A 219 18.99 -13.02 -25.30
N GLU A 220 18.37 -14.11 -24.84
CA GLU A 220 16.91 -14.32 -24.89
C GLU A 220 16.13 -13.50 -23.85
N TRP A 221 16.80 -13.00 -22.80
CA TRP A 221 16.17 -12.23 -21.74
C TRP A 221 16.17 -10.74 -22.01
N ARG A 222 15.10 -10.07 -21.59
CA ARG A 222 14.94 -8.63 -21.67
C ARG A 222 14.70 -8.03 -20.29
N LEU A 223 15.23 -6.82 -20.09
CA LEU A 223 14.99 -5.99 -18.91
C LEU A 223 13.98 -4.88 -19.25
N VAL A 224 12.90 -4.77 -18.49
CA VAL A 224 11.93 -3.68 -18.60
C VAL A 224 11.82 -2.96 -17.27
N ILE A 225 12.07 -1.64 -17.29
CA ILE A 225 12.03 -0.79 -16.09
C ILE A 225 10.92 0.25 -16.26
N ALA A 226 9.90 0.18 -15.41
CA ALA A 226 8.75 1.08 -15.42
C ALA A 226 8.73 1.99 -14.19
N GLY A 227 8.48 3.26 -14.41
CA GLY A 227 8.30 4.25 -13.37
C GLY A 227 9.02 5.55 -13.61
N ALA A 228 8.64 6.56 -12.84
CA ALA A 228 9.24 7.89 -12.81
C ALA A 228 9.27 8.41 -11.37
N ARG A 229 9.94 9.52 -11.13
CA ARG A 229 9.93 10.17 -9.81
C ARG A 229 8.57 10.75 -9.48
N ARG A 230 7.87 11.32 -10.47
CA ARG A 230 6.53 11.92 -10.38
C ARG A 230 5.70 11.54 -11.61
N PHE A 231 4.37 11.60 -11.48
CA PHE A 231 3.41 11.18 -12.51
C PHE A 231 3.51 11.92 -13.86
N GLU A 232 4.06 13.12 -13.95
CA GLU A 232 4.03 13.97 -15.16
C GLU A 232 5.37 14.67 -15.40
N GLN A 233 6.49 14.00 -15.24
CA GLN A 233 7.77 14.63 -15.41
C GLN A 233 8.26 14.49 -16.86
N ALA A 234 8.31 15.61 -17.60
CA ALA A 234 8.77 15.66 -18.99
C ALA A 234 10.27 15.36 -19.18
N ASN A 235 11.11 15.62 -18.15
CA ASN A 235 12.55 15.40 -18.23
C ASN A 235 13.02 14.40 -17.15
N PRO A 236 13.92 13.45 -17.50
CA PRO A 236 14.52 12.54 -16.54
C PRO A 236 15.23 13.30 -15.42
N ASN A 237 15.02 12.87 -14.18
CA ASN A 237 15.80 13.39 -13.05
C ASN A 237 17.22 12.77 -13.02
N SER A 238 18.08 13.27 -12.14
CA SER A 238 19.46 12.79 -12.02
C SER A 238 19.56 11.29 -11.69
N TYR A 239 18.57 10.69 -11.00
CA TYR A 239 18.55 9.27 -10.68
C TYR A 239 18.10 8.43 -11.87
N GLU A 240 17.07 8.86 -12.60
CA GLU A 240 16.66 8.23 -13.86
C GLU A 240 17.77 8.23 -14.89
N ALA A 241 18.51 9.34 -15.00
CA ALA A 241 19.69 9.41 -15.87
C ALA A 241 20.80 8.42 -15.47
N LYS A 242 21.00 8.19 -14.16
CA LYS A 242 21.96 7.16 -13.67
C LYS A 242 21.51 5.76 -14.04
N VAL A 243 20.21 5.43 -13.88
CA VAL A 243 19.65 4.14 -14.28
C VAL A 243 19.79 3.93 -15.78
N ALA A 244 19.42 4.92 -16.61
CA ALA A 244 19.58 4.85 -18.06
C ALA A 244 21.04 4.64 -18.49
N LYS A 245 21.99 5.33 -17.82
CA LYS A 245 23.43 5.14 -18.07
C LYS A 245 23.87 3.71 -17.71
N ALA A 246 23.36 3.14 -16.59
CA ALA A 246 23.73 1.81 -16.15
C ALA A 246 23.30 0.72 -17.13
N ILE A 247 22.10 0.83 -17.72
CA ILE A 247 21.58 -0.16 -18.69
C ILE A 247 22.00 0.10 -20.14
N LYS A 248 22.65 1.22 -20.44
CA LYS A 248 23.06 1.57 -21.81
C LYS A 248 23.85 0.44 -22.51
N PRO A 249 24.77 -0.29 -21.84
CA PRO A 249 25.50 -1.39 -22.47
C PRO A 249 24.61 -2.54 -22.98
N LEU A 250 23.38 -2.69 -22.44
CA LEU A 250 22.45 -3.75 -22.81
C LEU A 250 21.76 -3.49 -24.17
N GLY A 251 21.84 -2.28 -24.73
CA GLY A 251 21.22 -1.98 -26.02
C GLY A 251 19.75 -2.35 -26.05
N ASN A 252 19.35 -3.19 -27.02
CA ASN A 252 17.97 -3.61 -27.23
C ASN A 252 17.46 -4.64 -26.17
N GLN A 253 18.35 -5.17 -25.31
CA GLN A 253 17.92 -6.03 -24.21
C GLN A 253 17.29 -5.26 -23.05
N ALA A 254 17.37 -3.94 -23.00
CA ALA A 254 16.86 -3.14 -21.90
C ALA A 254 16.03 -1.96 -22.39
N GLU A 255 14.93 -1.70 -21.71
CA GLU A 255 14.04 -0.59 -21.99
C GLU A 255 13.59 0.09 -20.70
N MET A 256 13.49 1.43 -20.73
CA MET A 256 12.85 2.24 -19.70
C MET A 256 11.57 2.84 -20.28
N THR A 257 10.42 2.42 -19.75
CA THR A 257 9.11 2.90 -20.26
C THR A 257 8.73 4.28 -19.73
N GLY A 258 9.43 4.79 -18.70
CA GLY A 258 8.96 5.93 -17.92
C GLY A 258 7.72 5.57 -17.08
N PHE A 259 6.93 6.59 -16.75
CA PHE A 259 5.65 6.38 -16.06
C PHE A 259 4.65 5.69 -17.00
N ILE A 260 4.05 4.61 -16.53
CA ILE A 260 2.94 3.92 -17.20
C ILE A 260 1.78 3.72 -16.23
N PRO A 261 0.52 3.70 -16.72
CA PRO A 261 -0.65 3.41 -15.90
C PRO A 261 -0.59 2.05 -15.20
N LEU A 262 -1.27 1.93 -14.06
CA LEU A 262 -1.25 0.72 -13.22
C LEU A 262 -1.67 -0.54 -13.98
N ASP A 263 -2.62 -0.45 -14.90
CA ASP A 263 -3.05 -1.62 -15.70
C ASP A 263 -1.93 -2.09 -16.63
N GLN A 264 -1.14 -1.19 -17.21
CA GLN A 264 0.04 -1.57 -18.00
C GLN A 264 1.16 -2.16 -17.12
N VAL A 265 1.33 -1.67 -15.87
CA VAL A 265 2.24 -2.31 -14.91
C VAL A 265 1.83 -3.76 -14.66
N ARG A 266 0.53 -4.01 -14.47
CA ARG A 266 -0.02 -5.35 -14.29
C ARG A 266 0.17 -6.23 -15.52
N ASP A 267 -0.02 -5.70 -16.73
CA ASP A 267 0.21 -6.41 -17.99
C ASP A 267 1.67 -6.87 -18.08
N TRP A 268 2.62 -5.99 -17.74
CA TRP A 268 4.02 -6.37 -17.68
C TRP A 268 4.32 -7.45 -16.64
N GLN A 269 3.75 -7.34 -15.43
CA GLN A 269 3.92 -8.35 -14.39
C GLN A 269 3.33 -9.71 -14.80
N GLU A 270 2.21 -9.74 -15.50
CA GLU A 270 1.59 -10.98 -15.95
C GLU A 270 2.44 -11.67 -17.02
N ARG A 271 3.13 -10.93 -17.87
CA ARG A 271 4.06 -11.46 -18.91
C ARG A 271 5.43 -11.83 -18.34
N ALA A 272 5.98 -11.03 -17.42
CA ALA A 272 7.34 -11.19 -16.93
C ALA A 272 7.53 -12.49 -16.14
N ALA A 273 8.60 -13.24 -16.46
CA ALA A 273 9.00 -14.43 -15.70
C ALA A 273 9.60 -14.05 -14.34
N ILE A 274 10.34 -12.95 -14.26
CA ILE A 274 10.97 -12.45 -13.07
C ILE A 274 10.49 -11.03 -12.80
N ALA A 275 10.12 -10.74 -11.55
CA ALA A 275 9.90 -9.37 -11.08
C ALA A 275 10.88 -9.03 -9.96
N ALA A 276 11.51 -7.85 -10.03
CA ALA A 276 12.40 -7.39 -8.96
C ALA A 276 11.82 -6.18 -8.23
N CYS A 277 11.80 -6.29 -6.90
CA CYS A 277 11.32 -5.27 -5.98
C CYS A 277 12.42 -4.96 -4.95
N PRO A 278 13.53 -4.31 -5.37
CA PRO A 278 14.81 -4.30 -4.65
C PRO A 278 14.92 -3.19 -3.60
N SER A 279 13.88 -2.92 -2.83
CA SER A 279 13.83 -1.78 -1.90
C SER A 279 15.00 -1.78 -0.91
N LEU A 280 15.67 -0.65 -0.77
CA LEU A 280 16.79 -0.44 0.17
C LEU A 280 16.31 0.13 1.51
N TRP A 281 15.13 0.72 1.55
CA TRP A 281 14.54 1.28 2.75
C TRP A 281 13.51 0.33 3.40
N GLN A 282 13.11 0.65 4.62
CA GLN A 282 12.15 -0.15 5.37
C GLN A 282 10.73 0.05 4.82
N GLU A 283 10.30 -0.83 3.94
CA GLU A 283 8.95 -0.76 3.35
C GLU A 283 7.87 -1.04 4.37
N PRO A 284 6.75 -0.30 4.36
CA PRO A 284 5.62 -0.63 5.23
C PRO A 284 5.06 -2.04 5.01
N LEU A 285 4.97 -2.48 3.74
CA LEU A 285 4.57 -3.84 3.36
C LEU A 285 5.24 -4.28 2.05
N GLY A 286 5.41 -3.38 1.07
CA GLY A 286 5.90 -3.73 -0.26
C GLY A 286 4.77 -4.13 -1.22
N LYS A 287 3.84 -3.21 -1.50
CA LYS A 287 2.68 -3.48 -2.39
C LYS A 287 3.10 -4.04 -3.75
N VAL A 288 4.21 -3.57 -4.35
CA VAL A 288 4.73 -4.06 -5.64
C VAL A 288 5.13 -5.54 -5.56
N VAL A 289 5.63 -6.00 -4.40
CA VAL A 289 5.92 -7.43 -4.15
C VAL A 289 4.62 -8.23 -4.21
N VAL A 290 3.58 -7.75 -3.52
CA VAL A 290 2.25 -8.42 -3.52
C VAL A 290 1.66 -8.48 -4.91
N GLU A 291 1.78 -7.40 -5.70
CA GLU A 291 1.32 -7.33 -7.09
C GLU A 291 2.07 -8.32 -8.00
N ALA A 292 3.39 -8.41 -7.87
CA ALA A 292 4.21 -9.34 -8.64
C ALA A 292 3.92 -10.83 -8.29
N LEU A 293 3.73 -11.14 -7.01
CA LEU A 293 3.31 -12.47 -6.56
C LEU A 293 1.92 -12.83 -7.10
N ALA A 294 0.97 -11.89 -7.07
CA ALA A 294 -0.38 -12.11 -7.62
C ALA A 294 -0.37 -12.43 -9.12
N ALA A 295 0.61 -11.87 -9.83
CA ALA A 295 0.82 -12.12 -11.27
C ALA A 295 1.59 -13.42 -11.53
N GLY A 296 2.09 -14.14 -10.52
CA GLY A 296 2.84 -15.38 -10.68
C GLY A 296 4.27 -15.18 -11.18
N CYS A 297 4.91 -14.05 -10.85
CA CYS A 297 6.33 -13.86 -11.14
C CYS A 297 7.20 -14.64 -10.15
N ALA A 298 8.38 -15.09 -10.58
CA ALA A 298 9.47 -15.38 -9.68
C ALA A 298 10.00 -14.03 -9.14
N VAL A 299 9.74 -13.75 -7.86
CA VAL A 299 10.05 -12.44 -7.27
C VAL A 299 11.43 -12.45 -6.63
N LEU A 300 12.27 -11.45 -6.96
CA LEU A 300 13.48 -11.10 -6.23
C LEU A 300 13.20 -9.83 -5.43
N THR A 301 13.46 -9.88 -4.12
CA THR A 301 13.19 -8.74 -3.23
C THR A 301 14.21 -8.67 -2.07
N THR A 302 13.99 -7.81 -1.10
CA THR A 302 14.91 -7.56 0.03
C THR A 302 14.23 -7.76 1.37
N ARG A 303 15.02 -8.08 2.40
CA ARG A 303 14.52 -8.18 3.78
C ARG A 303 14.42 -6.79 4.42
N ARG A 304 13.45 -5.99 3.98
CA ARG A 304 13.25 -4.61 4.46
C ARG A 304 11.82 -4.38 4.93
N GLY A 305 11.67 -3.92 6.18
CA GLY A 305 10.38 -3.57 6.78
C GLY A 305 9.40 -4.74 6.80
N GLY A 306 8.20 -4.52 6.25
CA GLY A 306 7.14 -5.51 6.13
C GLY A 306 7.24 -6.45 4.92
N ILE A 307 8.23 -6.29 4.02
CA ILE A 307 8.38 -7.17 2.85
C ILE A 307 8.43 -8.65 3.22
N PRO A 308 9.20 -9.09 4.25
CA PRO A 308 9.25 -10.51 4.61
C PRO A 308 7.87 -11.12 4.92
N GLU A 309 6.94 -10.34 5.44
CA GLU A 309 5.61 -10.82 5.81
C GLU A 309 4.78 -11.33 4.61
N VAL A 310 5.11 -10.85 3.42
CA VAL A 310 4.42 -11.26 2.19
C VAL A 310 5.31 -12.10 1.26
N ALA A 311 6.63 -12.02 1.41
CA ALA A 311 7.62 -12.63 0.52
C ALA A 311 8.20 -13.94 1.05
N GLU A 312 8.22 -14.17 2.38
CA GLU A 312 8.84 -15.37 2.96
C GLU A 312 8.19 -16.65 2.41
N GLY A 313 9.04 -17.57 1.95
CA GLY A 313 8.60 -18.81 1.31
C GLY A 313 8.04 -18.67 -0.11
N ARG A 314 7.91 -17.42 -0.65
CA ARG A 314 7.30 -17.12 -1.97
C ARG A 314 8.23 -16.39 -2.92
N ALA A 315 9.35 -15.89 -2.44
CA ALA A 315 10.28 -15.06 -3.21
C ALA A 315 11.73 -15.36 -2.86
N LEU A 316 12.66 -14.99 -3.73
CA LEU A 316 14.08 -14.94 -3.42
C LEU A 316 14.36 -13.62 -2.68
N ILE A 317 14.66 -13.72 -1.38
CA ILE A 317 14.90 -12.56 -0.52
C ILE A 317 16.39 -12.32 -0.35
N ILE A 318 16.84 -11.11 -0.62
CA ILE A 318 18.21 -10.63 -0.43
C ILE A 318 18.31 -9.95 0.95
N ASP A 319 19.10 -10.51 1.86
CA ASP A 319 19.26 -9.99 3.22
C ASP A 319 20.10 -8.70 3.27
N LYS A 320 21.19 -8.68 2.51
CA LYS A 320 22.14 -7.55 2.43
C LYS A 320 22.18 -7.03 0.99
N PRO A 321 21.27 -6.10 0.61
CA PRO A 321 21.16 -5.63 -0.75
C PRO A 321 22.43 -4.86 -1.17
N SER A 322 22.99 -5.26 -2.30
CA SER A 322 24.11 -4.65 -3.00
C SER A 322 24.07 -5.06 -4.46
N VAL A 323 24.85 -4.40 -5.33
CA VAL A 323 24.99 -4.81 -6.74
C VAL A 323 25.43 -6.28 -6.84
N ALA A 324 26.40 -6.72 -6.04
CA ALA A 324 26.91 -8.09 -6.06
C ALA A 324 25.83 -9.11 -5.66
N THR A 325 25.09 -8.86 -4.54
CA THR A 325 24.06 -9.79 -4.08
C THR A 325 22.84 -9.83 -4.99
N PHE A 326 22.50 -8.71 -5.64
CA PHE A 326 21.47 -8.70 -6.69
C PHE A 326 21.92 -9.48 -7.91
N ARG A 327 23.19 -9.29 -8.36
CA ARG A 327 23.76 -10.08 -9.47
C ARG A 327 23.67 -11.58 -9.20
N ASP A 328 24.07 -12.03 -8.01
CA ASP A 328 24.05 -13.43 -7.64
C ASP A 328 22.60 -13.96 -7.58
N GLY A 329 21.67 -13.17 -7.07
CA GLY A 329 20.23 -13.49 -7.05
C GLY A 329 19.63 -13.62 -8.45
N PHE A 330 19.93 -12.69 -9.36
CA PHE A 330 19.50 -12.79 -10.76
C PHE A 330 20.17 -13.95 -11.45
N ALA A 331 21.46 -14.18 -11.25
CA ALA A 331 22.16 -15.34 -11.84
C ALA A 331 21.50 -16.66 -11.42
N LYS A 332 21.07 -16.80 -10.17
CA LYS A 332 20.31 -17.97 -9.71
C LYS A 332 18.99 -18.12 -10.46
N LEU A 333 18.20 -17.04 -10.56
CA LEU A 333 16.89 -17.08 -11.24
C LEU A 333 16.99 -17.31 -12.75
N LEU A 334 18.09 -16.87 -13.39
CA LEU A 334 18.32 -17.04 -14.82
C LEU A 334 18.81 -18.44 -15.17
N LYS A 335 19.66 -19.05 -14.32
CA LYS A 335 20.28 -20.36 -14.57
C LYS A 335 19.42 -21.55 -14.13
N ASP A 336 18.65 -21.39 -13.05
CA ASP A 336 17.91 -22.45 -12.38
C ASP A 336 16.42 -22.36 -12.76
N ASP A 337 16.08 -22.88 -13.92
CA ASP A 337 14.70 -22.92 -14.42
C ASP A 337 13.75 -23.65 -13.46
N PRO A 338 14.08 -24.83 -12.90
CA PRO A 338 13.24 -25.48 -11.91
C PRO A 338 12.94 -24.60 -10.70
N PHE A 339 13.97 -23.95 -10.14
CA PHE A 339 13.79 -23.07 -9.00
C PHE A 339 12.92 -21.84 -9.35
N ARG A 340 13.14 -21.23 -10.51
CA ARG A 340 12.32 -20.11 -10.98
C ARG A 340 10.86 -20.51 -11.15
N HIS A 341 10.59 -21.65 -11.81
CA HIS A 341 9.23 -22.16 -11.99
C HIS A 341 8.57 -22.56 -10.67
N GLN A 342 9.33 -23.09 -9.73
CA GLN A 342 8.83 -23.36 -8.38
C GLN A 342 8.35 -22.08 -7.69
N LEU A 343 9.13 -20.97 -7.73
CA LEU A 343 8.71 -19.69 -7.16
C LEU A 343 7.46 -19.14 -7.86
N GLN A 344 7.38 -19.22 -9.18
CA GLN A 344 6.19 -18.80 -9.95
C GLN A 344 4.95 -19.61 -9.54
N SER A 345 5.09 -20.91 -9.39
CA SER A 345 4.00 -21.80 -9.00
C SER A 345 3.52 -21.49 -7.57
N ILE A 346 4.44 -21.36 -6.60
CA ILE A 346 4.09 -21.02 -5.22
C ILE A 346 3.42 -19.63 -5.14
N ALA A 347 3.97 -18.64 -5.83
CA ALA A 347 3.42 -17.29 -5.86
C ALA A 347 1.99 -17.26 -6.38
N PHE A 348 1.69 -18.11 -7.40
CA PHE A 348 0.37 -18.16 -8.00
C PHE A 348 -0.61 -19.05 -7.25
N ALA A 349 -0.23 -20.25 -6.84
CA ALA A 349 -1.13 -21.24 -6.24
C ALA A 349 -1.60 -20.85 -4.83
N ASP A 350 -0.68 -20.40 -3.98
CA ASP A 350 -0.94 -20.04 -2.59
C ASP A 350 -0.84 -18.51 -2.38
N PHE A 351 -1.76 -17.79 -3.01
CA PHE A 351 -1.79 -16.32 -2.92
C PHE A 351 -2.91 -15.85 -1.97
N PRO A 352 -2.60 -15.55 -0.69
CA PRO A 352 -3.61 -15.18 0.30
C PRO A 352 -3.97 -13.68 0.29
N PHE A 353 -3.17 -12.83 -0.37
CA PHE A 353 -3.27 -11.36 -0.28
C PHE A 353 -4.24 -10.78 -1.33
N THR A 354 -5.46 -11.33 -1.41
CA THR A 354 -6.47 -10.79 -2.34
C THR A 354 -7.22 -9.61 -1.72
N SER A 355 -7.69 -8.67 -2.57
CA SER A 355 -8.55 -7.55 -2.14
C SER A 355 -9.79 -8.05 -1.39
N LYS A 356 -10.35 -9.22 -1.76
CA LYS A 356 -11.51 -9.82 -1.07
C LYS A 356 -11.15 -10.30 0.34
N ALA A 357 -10.00 -10.97 0.50
CA ALA A 357 -9.54 -11.42 1.82
C ALA A 357 -9.25 -10.22 2.75
N MET A 358 -8.62 -9.17 2.21
CA MET A 358 -8.42 -7.91 2.93
C MET A 358 -9.74 -7.29 3.36
N ALA A 359 -10.71 -7.15 2.44
CA ALA A 359 -12.02 -6.56 2.71
C ALA A 359 -12.78 -7.35 3.79
N ASN A 360 -12.82 -8.68 3.71
CA ASN A 360 -13.47 -9.50 4.71
C ASN A 360 -12.89 -9.32 6.12
N LYS A 361 -11.55 -9.25 6.24
CA LYS A 361 -10.88 -9.01 7.53
C LYS A 361 -11.22 -7.63 8.08
N VAL A 362 -11.19 -6.60 7.24
CA VAL A 362 -11.49 -5.22 7.66
C VAL A 362 -12.96 -5.06 8.02
N ASP A 363 -13.89 -5.67 7.29
CA ASP A 363 -15.32 -5.62 7.60
C ASP A 363 -15.63 -6.26 8.97
N ALA A 364 -14.98 -7.38 9.30
CA ALA A 364 -15.10 -8.00 10.64
C ALA A 364 -14.56 -7.07 11.74
N LEU A 365 -13.42 -6.40 11.51
CA LEU A 365 -12.83 -5.45 12.45
C LEU A 365 -13.70 -4.20 12.63
N ARG A 366 -14.30 -3.68 11.56
CA ARG A 366 -15.24 -2.54 11.60
C ARG A 366 -16.45 -2.86 12.48
N GLN A 367 -17.02 -4.07 12.31
CA GLN A 367 -18.14 -4.52 13.14
C GLN A 367 -17.73 -4.61 14.62
N ALA A 368 -16.61 -5.27 14.93
CA ALA A 368 -16.13 -5.41 16.30
C ALA A 368 -15.83 -4.06 16.97
N ALA A 369 -15.28 -3.08 16.23
CA ALA A 369 -15.02 -1.74 16.72
C ALA A 369 -16.33 -1.00 17.07
N PHE A 370 -17.34 -1.13 16.23
CA PHE A 370 -18.66 -0.55 16.46
C PHE A 370 -19.34 -1.19 17.68
N ASP A 371 -19.37 -2.50 17.75
CA ASP A 371 -20.03 -3.24 18.85
C ASP A 371 -19.39 -2.89 20.20
N THR A 372 -18.06 -2.81 20.25
CA THR A 372 -17.32 -2.43 21.47
C THR A 372 -17.68 -1.01 21.93
N ALA A 373 -17.71 -0.05 21.00
CA ALA A 373 -18.07 1.34 21.32
C ALA A 373 -19.53 1.47 21.74
N TRP A 374 -20.46 0.75 21.07
CA TRP A 374 -21.88 0.79 21.38
C TRP A 374 -22.20 0.25 22.76
N HIS A 375 -21.57 -0.86 23.16
CA HIS A 375 -21.77 -1.44 24.51
C HIS A 375 -21.07 -0.62 25.61
N GLY A 376 -19.99 0.10 25.29
CA GLY A 376 -19.32 1.01 26.24
C GLY A 376 -20.13 2.26 26.61
N HIS A 377 -21.00 2.75 25.71
CA HIS A 377 -21.86 3.93 25.97
C HIS A 377 -23.14 3.59 26.74
N ARG A 378 -23.46 2.30 26.96
CA ARG A 378 -24.64 1.85 27.70
C ARG A 378 -24.36 1.45 29.16
N ARG A 379 -23.11 1.52 29.59
CA ARG A 379 -22.68 1.32 30.98
C ARG A 379 -22.34 2.66 31.61
#